data_184b7a4e1c3bf1eadb3c2f9c1393302a
#
_entry.id   184b7a4e1c3bf1eadb3c2f9c1393302a
#
_cell.length_a   1.000
_cell.length_b   1.000
_cell.length_c   1.000
_cell.angle_alpha   90.00
_cell.angle_beta   90.00
_cell.angle_gamma   90.00
#
_symmetry.space_group_name_H-M   'P 1'
#
loop_
_entity.id
_entity.type
_entity.pdbx_description
1 polymer ?
#
loop_
_entity_poly.entity_id
_entity_poly.type
_entity_poly.pdbx_seq_one_letter_code
_entity_poly.pdbx_strand_id
1 'polypeptide(L)'
;ILNSQSELHTLQVIHTPGHAANHLCLILQEDGLLISGDHVLNGSTTVVDPPDGHMGDYLASLDKLVVACKQWRVQFILPAHGYVLGNLWAEPYSAIDCIERLKAHRLKREDKVRRAMQALPQGSLNDWLPLAYDDVPEALWPVAMRSLQAHVEHVHKNKFS
;
A
#
# COMPACT_ATOMS: atom_id res chain seq x y z
N ILE A 1 31.99 -21.21 -7.22
CA ILE A 1 31.64 -22.10 -8.34
C ILE A 1 30.13 -22.13 -8.39
N LEU A 2 29.56 -21.30 -9.25
CA LEU A 2 28.13 -21.32 -9.54
C LEU A 2 27.85 -22.59 -10.36
N ASN A 3 27.09 -23.51 -9.79
CA ASN A 3 26.69 -24.73 -10.46
C ASN A 3 25.71 -24.33 -11.58
N SER A 4 26.07 -24.60 -12.82
CA SER A 4 25.32 -24.19 -14.01
C SER A 4 24.17 -25.15 -14.35
N GLN A 5 23.32 -25.48 -13.39
CA GLN A 5 21.96 -25.86 -13.68
C GLN A 5 21.16 -24.59 -13.65
N SER A 6 20.84 -24.03 -14.82
CA SER A 6 19.93 -22.90 -14.97
C SER A 6 18.54 -23.38 -14.58
N GLU A 7 18.20 -23.24 -13.29
CA GLU A 7 16.81 -23.36 -12.86
C GLU A 7 16.06 -22.18 -13.52
N LEU A 8 15.07 -22.52 -14.32
CA LEU A 8 14.19 -21.53 -14.93
C LEU A 8 13.26 -21.02 -13.84
N HIS A 9 13.41 -19.76 -13.44
CA HIS A 9 12.48 -19.08 -12.55
C HIS A 9 11.41 -18.36 -13.36
N THR A 10 10.15 -18.55 -12.98
CA THR A 10 9.02 -17.87 -13.61
C THR A 10 8.73 -16.57 -12.87
N LEU A 11 8.85 -15.45 -13.56
CA LEU A 11 8.56 -14.14 -13.03
C LEU A 11 7.19 -13.66 -13.51
N GLN A 12 6.23 -13.59 -12.59
CA GLN A 12 4.91 -13.01 -12.88
C GLN A 12 4.95 -11.51 -12.62
N VAL A 13 4.70 -10.72 -13.67
CA VAL A 13 4.59 -9.25 -13.56
C VAL A 13 3.15 -8.86 -13.28
N ILE A 14 2.93 -7.99 -12.29
CA ILE A 14 1.63 -7.49 -11.88
C ILE A 14 1.66 -5.97 -11.91
N HIS A 15 0.86 -5.34 -12.76
CA HIS A 15 0.67 -3.91 -12.73
C HIS A 15 -0.17 -3.51 -11.52
N THR A 16 0.43 -2.69 -10.65
CA THR A 16 -0.10 -2.25 -9.35
C THR A 16 -0.05 -0.74 -9.23
N PRO A 17 -0.86 0.00 -10.01
CA PRO A 17 -0.89 1.45 -9.92
C PRO A 17 -1.40 1.91 -8.55
N GLY A 18 -1.05 3.15 -8.19
CA GLY A 18 -1.57 3.81 -6.99
C GLY A 18 -0.54 4.55 -6.17
N HIS A 19 0.65 3.97 -5.91
CA HIS A 19 1.81 4.73 -5.46
C HIS A 19 2.35 5.59 -6.61
N ALA A 20 2.56 4.96 -7.75
CA ALA A 20 2.86 5.56 -9.04
C ALA A 20 2.00 4.88 -10.11
N ALA A 21 1.66 5.60 -11.18
CA ALA A 21 0.77 5.08 -12.23
C ALA A 21 1.36 3.87 -12.97
N ASN A 22 2.68 3.78 -13.07
CA ASN A 22 3.40 2.72 -13.77
C ASN A 22 3.99 1.66 -12.82
N HIS A 23 3.61 1.65 -11.54
CA HIS A 23 4.16 0.74 -10.55
C HIS A 23 3.91 -0.73 -10.90
N LEU A 24 4.92 -1.58 -10.69
CA LEU A 24 4.88 -3.02 -10.90
C LEU A 24 5.31 -3.76 -9.65
N CYS A 25 4.62 -4.86 -9.35
CA CYS A 25 5.08 -5.89 -8.43
C CYS A 25 5.46 -7.14 -9.22
N LEU A 26 6.38 -7.95 -8.68
CA LEU A 26 6.88 -9.15 -9.33
C LEU A 26 6.72 -10.34 -8.38
N ILE A 27 6.24 -11.48 -8.87
CA ILE A 27 6.20 -12.72 -8.10
C ILE A 27 7.18 -13.72 -8.73
N LEU A 28 8.13 -14.21 -7.92
CA LEU A 28 8.92 -15.39 -8.23
C LEU A 28 8.10 -16.60 -7.79
N GLN A 29 7.56 -17.34 -8.77
CA GLN A 29 6.55 -18.37 -8.50
C GLN A 29 7.15 -19.54 -7.72
N GLU A 30 8.33 -19.99 -8.10
CA GLU A 30 9.00 -21.16 -7.50
C GLU A 30 9.43 -20.89 -6.06
N ASP A 31 9.75 -19.63 -5.73
CA ASP A 31 10.20 -19.21 -4.40
C ASP A 31 9.05 -18.77 -3.49
N GLY A 32 7.84 -18.60 -4.04
CA GLY A 32 6.71 -18.02 -3.30
C GLY A 32 7.01 -16.61 -2.78
N LEU A 33 7.75 -15.81 -3.56
CA LEU A 33 8.24 -14.49 -3.18
C LEU A 33 7.57 -13.39 -3.99
N LEU A 34 7.02 -12.39 -3.31
CA LEU A 34 6.53 -11.13 -3.89
C LEU A 34 7.58 -10.03 -3.70
N ILE A 35 8.09 -9.46 -4.77
CA ILE A 35 8.84 -8.22 -4.78
C ILE A 35 7.81 -7.10 -4.95
N SER A 36 7.54 -6.35 -3.87
CA SER A 36 6.42 -5.40 -3.83
C SER A 36 6.80 -3.96 -4.17
N GLY A 37 8.10 -3.67 -4.35
CA GLY A 37 8.53 -2.27 -4.54
C GLY A 37 8.04 -1.39 -3.39
N ASP A 38 7.54 -0.20 -3.74
CA ASP A 38 6.95 0.74 -2.78
C ASP A 38 5.45 0.53 -2.53
N HIS A 39 4.84 -0.51 -3.08
CA HIS A 39 3.40 -0.74 -2.90
C HIS A 39 3.05 -1.31 -1.53
N VAL A 40 3.88 -2.24 -1.02
CA VAL A 40 3.76 -2.81 0.32
C VAL A 40 5.11 -2.64 1.01
N LEU A 41 5.15 -1.87 2.09
CA LEU A 41 6.36 -1.58 2.87
C LEU A 41 6.27 -2.17 4.26
N ASN A 42 7.44 -2.34 4.91
CA ASN A 42 7.54 -2.67 6.32
C ASN A 42 8.14 -1.49 7.11
N GLY A 43 7.56 -1.19 8.27
CA GLY A 43 8.03 -0.13 9.17
C GLY A 43 7.67 1.29 8.73
N SER A 44 7.08 1.45 7.55
CA SER A 44 6.57 2.73 7.05
C SER A 44 5.31 2.53 6.22
N THR A 45 4.62 3.63 5.93
CA THR A 45 3.43 3.62 5.09
C THR A 45 3.77 4.23 3.74
N THR A 46 3.44 3.54 2.65
CA THR A 46 3.61 4.03 1.28
C THR A 46 2.96 5.41 1.11
N VAL A 47 3.65 6.36 0.53
CA VAL A 47 3.07 7.65 0.16
C VAL A 47 2.26 7.47 -1.13
N VAL A 48 1.03 7.96 -1.13
CA VAL A 48 0.22 8.12 -2.34
C VAL A 48 0.12 9.61 -2.60
N ASP A 49 0.74 10.07 -3.68
CA ASP A 49 0.98 11.48 -3.95
C ASP A 49 0.39 11.88 -5.32
N PRO A 50 -0.79 12.53 -5.37
CA PRO A 50 -1.32 13.05 -6.62
C PRO A 50 -0.37 14.09 -7.27
N PRO A 51 -0.34 14.21 -8.61
CA PRO A 51 -1.27 13.57 -9.56
C PRO A 51 -0.89 12.16 -10.01
N ASP A 52 0.32 11.67 -9.74
CA ASP A 52 0.77 10.34 -10.17
C ASP A 52 0.19 9.24 -9.27
N GLY A 53 0.16 9.47 -7.96
CA GLY A 53 -0.45 8.57 -6.99
C GLY A 53 -1.98 8.69 -6.93
N HIS A 54 -2.69 7.55 -6.85
CA HIS A 54 -4.14 7.52 -6.80
C HIS A 54 -4.64 6.50 -5.76
N MET A 55 -5.39 6.95 -4.73
CA MET A 55 -5.78 6.10 -3.61
C MET A 55 -6.70 4.95 -4.01
N GLY A 56 -7.64 5.17 -4.92
CA GLY A 56 -8.53 4.12 -5.41
C GLY A 56 -7.77 3.01 -6.14
N ASP A 57 -6.82 3.37 -6.99
CA ASP A 57 -5.98 2.41 -7.71
C ASP A 57 -5.06 1.66 -6.75
N TYR A 58 -4.53 2.36 -5.72
CA TYR A 58 -3.72 1.76 -4.67
C TYR A 58 -4.48 0.66 -3.92
N LEU A 59 -5.71 0.95 -3.48
CA LEU A 59 -6.56 -0.01 -2.78
C LEU A 59 -6.95 -1.19 -3.66
N ALA A 60 -7.31 -0.94 -4.93
CA ALA A 60 -7.61 -1.98 -5.90
C ALA A 60 -6.38 -2.87 -6.22
N SER A 61 -5.20 -2.28 -6.24
CA SER A 61 -3.94 -3.01 -6.43
C SER A 61 -3.61 -3.91 -5.24
N LEU A 62 -3.91 -3.48 -3.99
CA LEU A 62 -3.79 -4.36 -2.83
C LEU A 62 -4.72 -5.58 -2.93
N ASP A 63 -5.97 -5.41 -3.39
CA ASP A 63 -6.87 -6.54 -3.65
C ASP A 63 -6.33 -7.49 -4.71
N LYS A 64 -5.81 -6.94 -5.81
CA LYS A 64 -5.16 -7.71 -6.87
C LYS A 64 -3.98 -8.52 -6.34
N LEU A 65 -3.15 -7.92 -5.46
CA LEU A 65 -2.03 -8.61 -4.84
C LEU A 65 -2.48 -9.75 -3.91
N VAL A 66 -3.55 -9.58 -3.12
CA VAL A 66 -4.12 -10.65 -2.29
C VAL A 66 -4.52 -11.85 -3.16
N VAL A 67 -5.21 -11.61 -4.29
CA VAL A 67 -5.61 -12.66 -5.23
C VAL A 67 -4.39 -13.36 -5.82
N ALA A 68 -3.40 -12.59 -6.29
CA ALA A 68 -2.17 -13.12 -6.87
C ALA A 68 -1.36 -13.93 -5.83
N CYS A 69 -1.23 -13.44 -4.59
CA CYS A 69 -0.54 -14.16 -3.53
C CYS A 69 -1.20 -15.49 -3.19
N LYS A 70 -2.54 -15.56 -3.21
CA LYS A 70 -3.28 -16.82 -3.05
C LYS A 70 -3.00 -17.77 -4.21
N GLN A 71 -3.09 -17.31 -5.44
CA GLN A 71 -2.86 -18.09 -6.66
C GLN A 71 -1.46 -18.71 -6.69
N TRP A 72 -0.45 -17.92 -6.37
CA TRP A 72 0.97 -18.31 -6.47
C TRP A 72 1.59 -18.73 -5.13
N ARG A 73 0.75 -18.92 -4.09
CA ARG A 73 1.17 -19.40 -2.75
C ARG A 73 2.34 -18.59 -2.18
N VAL A 74 2.27 -17.27 -2.31
CA VAL A 74 3.31 -16.37 -1.81
C VAL A 74 3.46 -16.51 -0.29
N GLN A 75 4.70 -16.74 0.15
CA GLN A 75 5.08 -16.89 1.56
C GLN A 75 5.70 -15.61 2.11
N PHE A 76 6.45 -14.89 1.25
CA PHE A 76 7.26 -13.75 1.66
C PHE A 76 7.02 -12.56 0.75
N ILE A 77 7.15 -11.35 1.34
CA ILE A 77 7.15 -10.08 0.59
C ILE A 77 8.50 -9.41 0.82
N LEU A 78 9.16 -9.06 -0.28
CA LEU A 78 10.38 -8.27 -0.29
C LEU A 78 10.04 -6.83 -0.70
N PRO A 79 9.95 -5.89 0.27
CA PRO A 79 9.65 -4.50 0.00
C PRO A 79 10.88 -3.73 -0.44
N ALA A 80 10.70 -2.55 -1.05
CA ALA A 80 11.81 -1.64 -1.37
C ALA A 80 12.43 -1.02 -0.11
N HIS A 81 11.65 -0.87 0.96
CA HIS A 81 12.08 -0.32 2.25
C HIS A 81 11.59 -1.16 3.42
N GLY A 82 12.43 -1.27 4.47
CA GLY A 82 12.14 -2.05 5.67
C GLY A 82 12.64 -3.50 5.57
N TYR A 83 11.98 -4.40 6.27
CA TYR A 83 12.37 -5.81 6.36
C TYR A 83 11.39 -6.69 5.58
N VAL A 84 11.82 -7.92 5.27
CA VAL A 84 10.96 -8.95 4.65
C VAL A 84 9.73 -9.19 5.53
N LEU A 85 8.55 -9.28 4.87
CA LEU A 85 7.27 -9.59 5.51
C LEU A 85 6.84 -11.02 5.17
N GLY A 86 6.00 -11.63 6.00
CA GLY A 86 5.42 -12.94 5.76
C GLY A 86 5.84 -13.98 6.78
N ASN A 87 5.85 -15.27 6.39
CA ASN A 87 6.05 -16.43 7.27
C ASN A 87 7.48 -16.55 7.82
N LEU A 88 8.02 -15.47 8.40
CA LEU A 88 9.28 -15.46 9.11
C LEU A 88 9.06 -15.83 10.59
N TRP A 89 10.08 -16.38 11.24
CA TRP A 89 10.05 -16.80 12.64
C TRP A 89 9.65 -15.69 13.62
N ALA A 90 9.88 -14.43 13.25
CA ALA A 90 9.59 -13.25 14.05
C ALA A 90 8.27 -12.55 13.68
N GLU A 91 7.66 -12.89 12.54
CA GLU A 91 6.43 -12.27 12.07
C GLU A 91 5.26 -13.24 12.21
N PRO A 92 4.23 -12.90 13.02
CA PRO A 92 3.08 -13.79 13.24
C PRO A 92 2.09 -13.79 12.06
N TYR A 93 2.37 -13.03 11.00
CA TYR A 93 1.44 -12.81 9.90
C TYR A 93 1.94 -13.40 8.59
N SER A 94 1.03 -14.03 7.83
CA SER A 94 1.31 -14.43 6.46
C SER A 94 1.49 -13.22 5.54
N ALA A 95 2.06 -13.44 4.35
CA ALA A 95 2.17 -12.38 3.33
C ALA A 95 0.80 -11.74 3.02
N ILE A 96 -0.26 -12.55 2.95
CA ILE A 96 -1.62 -12.09 2.70
C ILE A 96 -2.13 -11.23 3.86
N ASP A 97 -1.95 -11.69 5.12
CA ASP A 97 -2.33 -10.91 6.30
C ASP A 97 -1.65 -9.53 6.32
N CYS A 98 -0.38 -9.46 5.93
CA CYS A 98 0.36 -8.19 5.86
C CYS A 98 -0.31 -7.22 4.86
N ILE A 99 -0.72 -7.69 3.68
CA ILE A 99 -1.40 -6.87 2.66
C ILE A 99 -2.79 -6.44 3.16
N GLU A 100 -3.57 -7.36 3.73
CA GLU A 100 -4.92 -7.10 4.23
C GLU A 100 -4.89 -6.10 5.40
N ARG A 101 -3.92 -6.21 6.30
CA ARG A 101 -3.71 -5.25 7.40
C ARG A 101 -3.33 -3.86 6.88
N LEU A 102 -2.46 -3.78 5.87
CA LEU A 102 -2.11 -2.53 5.23
C LEU A 102 -3.35 -1.87 4.61
N LYS A 103 -4.19 -2.65 3.90
CA LYS A 103 -5.45 -2.16 3.35
C LYS A 103 -6.40 -1.65 4.45
N ALA A 104 -6.58 -2.43 5.51
CA ALA A 104 -7.41 -2.04 6.64
C ALA A 104 -6.92 -0.74 7.30
N HIS A 105 -5.59 -0.57 7.44
CA HIS A 105 -5.00 0.68 7.94
C HIS A 105 -5.35 1.86 7.04
N ARG A 106 -5.29 1.71 5.70
CA ARG A 106 -5.68 2.75 4.74
C ARG A 106 -7.15 3.13 4.85
N LEU A 107 -8.04 2.15 4.91
CA LEU A 107 -9.48 2.38 5.06
C LEU A 107 -9.81 3.07 6.40
N LYS A 108 -9.13 2.68 7.49
CA LYS A 108 -9.27 3.36 8.78
C LYS A 108 -8.83 4.84 8.70
N ARG A 109 -7.76 5.14 7.96
CA ARG A 109 -7.33 6.52 7.70
C ARG A 109 -8.38 7.28 6.90
N GLU A 110 -8.92 6.68 5.86
CA GLU A 110 -9.97 7.29 5.06
C GLU A 110 -11.22 7.62 5.90
N ASP A 111 -11.60 6.79 6.86
CA ASP A 111 -12.70 7.09 7.78
C ASP A 111 -12.41 8.32 8.65
N LYS A 112 -11.15 8.51 9.11
CA LYS A 112 -10.75 9.74 9.80
C LYS A 112 -10.86 10.96 8.89
N VAL A 113 -10.42 10.85 7.63
CA VAL A 113 -10.55 11.90 6.63
C VAL A 113 -12.01 12.26 6.39
N ARG A 114 -12.89 11.28 6.21
CA ARG A 114 -14.34 11.50 6.04
C ARG A 114 -14.95 12.26 7.22
N ARG A 115 -14.58 11.88 8.45
CA ARG A 115 -15.05 12.57 9.67
C ARG A 115 -14.54 14.00 9.75
N ALA A 116 -13.27 14.25 9.41
CA ALA A 116 -12.70 15.60 9.36
C ALA A 116 -13.45 16.49 8.36
N MET A 117 -13.72 15.96 7.15
CA MET A 117 -14.48 16.66 6.11
C MET A 117 -15.94 16.91 6.52
N GLN A 118 -16.57 16.00 7.30
CA GLN A 118 -17.91 16.19 7.83
C GLN A 118 -17.95 17.22 8.96
N ALA A 119 -16.93 17.25 9.82
CA ALA A 119 -16.83 18.22 10.91
C ALA A 119 -16.54 19.64 10.39
N LEU A 120 -15.80 19.75 9.31
CA LEU A 120 -15.43 21.03 8.67
C LEU A 120 -15.74 20.99 7.16
N PRO A 121 -17.03 21.12 6.77
CA PRO A 121 -17.43 20.96 5.36
C PRO A 121 -16.84 21.96 4.39
N GLN A 122 -16.42 23.13 4.87
CA GLN A 122 -15.77 24.20 4.10
C GLN A 122 -14.26 24.26 4.42
N GLY A 123 -13.72 23.27 5.14
CA GLY A 123 -12.31 23.20 5.50
C GLY A 123 -11.41 22.93 4.30
N SER A 124 -10.15 23.27 4.46
CA SER A 124 -9.06 22.97 3.55
C SER A 124 -8.30 21.71 4.01
N LEU A 125 -7.34 21.26 3.19
CA LEU A 125 -6.42 20.19 3.59
C LEU A 125 -5.68 20.51 4.90
N ASN A 126 -5.32 21.77 5.12
CA ASN A 126 -4.65 22.21 6.35
C ASN A 126 -5.55 22.11 7.58
N ASP A 127 -6.87 22.32 7.42
CA ASP A 127 -7.84 22.19 8.52
C ASP A 127 -8.16 20.73 8.84
N TRP A 128 -8.15 19.86 7.84
CA TRP A 128 -8.44 18.42 8.01
C TRP A 128 -7.23 17.61 8.47
N LEU A 129 -6.00 18.05 8.18
CA LEU A 129 -4.79 17.31 8.50
C LEU A 129 -4.68 16.99 9.99
N PRO A 130 -4.77 17.96 10.93
CA PRO A 130 -4.67 17.66 12.37
C PRO A 130 -5.77 16.74 12.90
N LEU A 131 -6.94 16.73 12.26
CA LEU A 131 -8.06 15.88 12.63
C LEU A 131 -7.92 14.45 12.09
N ALA A 132 -7.40 14.30 10.89
CA ALA A 132 -7.26 13.01 10.22
C ALA A 132 -5.94 12.29 10.57
N TYR A 133 -4.92 13.04 11.02
CA TYR A 133 -3.57 12.56 11.33
C TYR A 133 -3.14 12.92 12.75
N ASP A 134 -4.10 12.96 13.70
CA ASP A 134 -3.90 13.22 15.13
C ASP A 134 -2.96 12.22 15.83
N ASP A 135 -2.77 11.06 15.22
CA ASP A 135 -1.89 9.96 15.66
C ASP A 135 -0.51 9.97 14.97
N VAL A 136 -0.20 11.03 14.19
CA VAL A 136 1.06 11.17 13.45
C VAL A 136 1.83 12.40 13.97
N PRO A 137 3.13 12.26 14.30
CA PRO A 137 3.94 13.39 14.73
C PRO A 137 3.92 14.53 13.70
N GLU A 138 3.81 15.78 14.16
CA GLU A 138 3.70 16.97 13.29
C GLU A 138 4.89 17.11 12.32
N ALA A 139 6.08 16.65 12.70
CA ALA A 139 7.25 16.62 11.84
C ALA A 139 7.03 15.80 10.54
N LEU A 140 6.09 14.86 10.54
CA LEU A 140 5.73 14.03 9.39
C LEU A 140 4.52 14.57 8.61
N TRP A 141 3.87 15.63 9.07
CA TRP A 141 2.70 16.20 8.41
C TRP A 141 2.94 16.66 6.96
N PRO A 142 4.12 17.18 6.57
CA PRO A 142 4.36 17.49 5.15
C PRO A 142 4.24 16.27 4.23
N VAL A 143 4.63 15.09 4.71
CA VAL A 143 4.47 13.83 3.96
C VAL A 143 3.04 13.30 4.06
N ALA A 144 2.42 13.38 5.25
CA ALA A 144 1.04 12.98 5.49
C ALA A 144 0.04 13.79 4.64
N MET A 145 0.33 15.08 4.39
CA MET A 145 -0.50 15.97 3.55
C MET A 145 -0.72 15.42 2.14
N ARG A 146 0.29 14.82 1.54
CA ARG A 146 0.21 14.21 0.20
C ARG A 146 -0.81 13.07 0.18
N SER A 147 -0.69 12.16 1.15
CA SER A 147 -1.64 11.04 1.29
C SER A 147 -3.04 11.51 1.72
N LEU A 148 -3.15 12.59 2.51
CA LEU A 148 -4.43 13.23 2.82
C LEU A 148 -5.13 13.69 1.55
N GLN A 149 -4.41 14.40 0.66
CA GLN A 149 -4.96 14.84 -0.61
C GLN A 149 -5.51 13.66 -1.42
N ALA A 150 -4.74 12.57 -1.55
CA ALA A 150 -5.18 11.37 -2.26
C ALA A 150 -6.46 10.74 -1.66
N HIS A 151 -6.58 10.73 -0.31
CA HIS A 151 -7.80 10.27 0.36
C HIS A 151 -8.99 11.20 0.10
N VAL A 152 -8.80 12.51 0.16
CA VAL A 152 -9.85 13.51 -0.11
C VAL A 152 -10.37 13.38 -1.54
N GLU A 153 -9.50 13.24 -2.52
CA GLU A 153 -9.87 13.01 -3.92
C GLU A 153 -10.68 11.71 -4.10
N HIS A 154 -10.24 10.63 -3.44
CA HIS A 154 -10.94 9.35 -3.47
C HIS A 154 -12.33 9.43 -2.81
N VAL A 155 -12.44 10.10 -1.65
CA VAL A 155 -13.73 10.32 -0.96
C VAL A 155 -14.69 11.15 -1.81
N HIS A 156 -14.22 12.19 -2.49
CA HIS A 156 -15.06 13.01 -3.38
C HIS A 156 -15.58 12.17 -4.56
N LYS A 157 -14.70 11.39 -5.21
CA LYS A 157 -15.09 10.55 -6.35
C LYS A 157 -16.19 9.54 -5.98
N ASN A 158 -16.10 8.94 -4.79
CA ASN A 158 -17.04 7.93 -4.31
C ASN A 158 -18.38 8.50 -3.78
N LYS A 159 -18.51 9.82 -3.58
CA LYS A 159 -19.78 10.46 -3.23
C LYS A 159 -20.73 10.62 -4.42
N PHE A 160 -20.23 10.50 -5.64
CA PHE A 160 -20.95 10.70 -6.88
C PHE A 160 -21.09 9.40 -7.72
N SER A 161 -20.67 8.27 -7.18
CA SER A 161 -20.87 6.92 -7.73
C SER A 161 -21.93 6.15 -6.96
#